data_c5043ee953b690dccb1844e864c835bc
#
_entry.id   c5043ee953b690dccb1844e864c835bc
#
_cell.length_a   1.000
_cell.length_b   1.000
_cell.length_c   1.000
_cell.angle_alpha   90.00
_cell.angle_beta   90.00
_cell.angle_gamma   90.00
#
_symmetry.space_group_name_H-M   'P 1'
#
loop_
_entity.id
_entity.type
_entity.pdbx_description
1 polymer ?
#
loop_
_entity_poly.entity_id
_entity_poly.type
_entity_poly.pdbx_seq_one_letter_code
_entity_poly.pdbx_strand_id
1 'polypeptide(L)'
;MKNQPLHYIDELFEFLRIPSVSAKKEHTEDCRKAAHWLIEKLKLAGITHMELVETEGNPIIYAEYFQDSSYPTVLVYGHYDVQPPEPLDLWKSPPFEPEIRQERIYARGACDD
;
A
#
# COMPACT_ATOMS: atom_id res chain seq x y z
N MET A 1 -21.48 -8.76 -6.25
CA MET A 1 -20.71 -9.60 -5.31
C MET A 1 -19.74 -10.56 -5.99
N LYS A 2 -20.12 -11.18 -7.11
CA LYS A 2 -19.23 -12.12 -7.83
C LYS A 2 -17.94 -11.49 -8.40
N ASN A 3 -17.87 -10.15 -8.57
CA ASN A 3 -16.72 -9.44 -9.15
C ASN A 3 -15.80 -8.80 -8.11
N GLN A 4 -16.11 -8.88 -6.81
CA GLN A 4 -15.30 -8.27 -5.74
C GLN A 4 -13.87 -8.82 -5.64
N PRO A 5 -13.62 -10.14 -5.75
CA PRO A 5 -12.25 -10.65 -5.65
C PRO A 5 -11.31 -10.11 -6.73
N LEU A 6 -11.79 -9.96 -7.96
CA LEU A 6 -10.99 -9.42 -9.08
C LEU A 6 -10.69 -7.94 -8.88
N HIS A 7 -11.65 -7.16 -8.39
CA HIS A 7 -11.46 -5.75 -8.11
C HIS A 7 -10.36 -5.52 -7.04
N TYR A 8 -10.36 -6.29 -5.97
CA TYR A 8 -9.32 -6.18 -4.94
C TYR A 8 -7.94 -6.56 -5.46
N ILE A 9 -7.84 -7.55 -6.34
CA ILE A 9 -6.56 -7.92 -6.97
C ILE A 9 -6.07 -6.78 -7.88
N ASP A 10 -6.95 -6.17 -8.66
CA ASP A 10 -6.58 -5.04 -9.51
C ASP A 10 -6.08 -3.85 -8.70
N GLU A 11 -6.76 -3.52 -7.60
CA GLU A 11 -6.32 -2.48 -6.68
C GLU A 11 -4.98 -2.80 -6.04
N LEU A 12 -4.79 -4.04 -5.59
CA LEU A 12 -3.51 -4.49 -5.07
C LEU A 12 -2.40 -4.34 -6.12
N PHE A 13 -2.68 -4.69 -7.37
CA PHE A 13 -1.72 -4.54 -8.47
C PHE A 13 -1.36 -3.09 -8.74
N GLU A 14 -2.33 -2.17 -8.69
CA GLU A 14 -2.06 -0.73 -8.77
C GLU A 14 -1.08 -0.30 -7.69
N PHE A 15 -1.31 -0.72 -6.45
CA PHE A 15 -0.45 -0.39 -5.33
C PHE A 15 0.96 -0.98 -5.47
N LEU A 16 1.06 -2.25 -5.85
CA LEU A 16 2.35 -2.95 -6.04
C LEU A 16 3.21 -2.39 -7.16
N ARG A 17 2.62 -1.64 -8.12
CA ARG A 17 3.36 -0.96 -9.17
C ARG A 17 4.06 0.32 -8.71
N ILE A 18 3.72 0.83 -7.54
CA ILE A 18 4.36 2.01 -6.97
C ILE A 18 5.64 1.58 -6.25
N PRO A 19 6.84 1.95 -6.74
CA PRO A 19 8.10 1.50 -6.15
C PRO A 19 8.45 2.32 -4.89
N SER A 20 7.65 2.17 -3.84
CA SER A 20 7.76 2.92 -2.59
C SER A 20 8.95 2.46 -1.72
N VAL A 21 10.14 2.44 -2.29
CA VAL A 21 11.38 2.00 -1.63
C VAL A 21 11.91 3.09 -0.70
N SER A 22 11.57 3.01 0.57
CA SER A 22 11.89 4.04 1.57
C SER A 22 13.39 4.23 1.83
N ALA A 23 14.18 3.18 1.63
CA ALA A 23 15.62 3.21 1.87
C ALA A 23 16.42 3.99 0.79
N LYS A 24 15.77 4.37 -0.30
CA LYS A 24 16.43 5.03 -1.44
C LYS A 24 15.84 6.42 -1.70
N LYS A 25 16.69 7.45 -1.69
CA LYS A 25 16.25 8.84 -1.92
C LYS A 25 15.58 9.08 -3.26
N GLU A 26 15.99 8.36 -4.30
CA GLU A 26 15.36 8.44 -5.63
C GLU A 26 13.89 7.99 -5.63
N HIS A 27 13.44 7.27 -4.61
CA HIS A 27 12.06 6.82 -4.46
C HIS A 27 11.22 7.62 -3.46
N THR A 28 11.72 8.79 -3.02
CA THR A 28 10.98 9.66 -2.07
C THR A 28 9.60 10.05 -2.64
N GLU A 29 9.54 10.45 -3.90
CA GLU A 29 8.27 10.80 -4.54
C GLU A 29 7.35 9.58 -4.74
N ASP A 30 7.92 8.40 -4.96
CA ASP A 30 7.16 7.15 -5.05
C ASP A 30 6.51 6.80 -3.70
N CYS A 31 7.22 7.01 -2.60
CA CYS A 31 6.66 6.84 -1.26
C CYS A 31 5.49 7.81 -1.02
N ARG A 32 5.62 9.08 -1.43
CA ARG A 32 4.53 10.05 -1.34
C ARG A 32 3.35 9.66 -2.22
N LYS A 33 3.60 9.17 -3.42
CA LYS A 33 2.57 8.66 -4.32
C LYS A 33 1.81 7.49 -3.70
N ALA A 34 2.50 6.55 -3.06
CA ALA A 34 1.89 5.44 -2.34
C ALA A 34 0.99 5.94 -1.19
N ALA A 35 1.47 6.91 -0.41
CA ALA A 35 0.68 7.52 0.67
C ALA A 35 -0.60 8.19 0.15
N HIS A 36 -0.52 8.95 -0.92
CA HIS A 36 -1.70 9.58 -1.54
C HIS A 36 -2.67 8.55 -2.13
N TRP A 37 -2.15 7.51 -2.76
CA TRP A 37 -2.98 6.41 -3.26
C TRP A 37 -3.80 5.76 -2.13
N LEU A 38 -3.17 5.49 -0.98
CA LEU A 38 -3.84 4.93 0.19
C LEU A 38 -4.93 5.87 0.73
N ILE A 39 -4.66 7.18 0.80
CA ILE A 39 -5.65 8.16 1.23
C ILE A 39 -6.88 8.13 0.32
N GLU A 40 -6.70 8.08 -0.99
CA GLU A 40 -7.82 8.01 -1.93
C GLU A 40 -8.62 6.70 -1.76
N LYS A 41 -7.94 5.57 -1.53
CA LYS A 41 -8.63 4.30 -1.28
C LYS A 41 -9.38 4.29 0.06
N LEU A 42 -8.82 4.88 1.10
CA LEU A 42 -9.50 5.05 2.39
C LEU A 42 -10.77 5.92 2.26
N LYS A 43 -10.70 7.01 1.48
CA LYS A 43 -11.89 7.83 1.17
C LYS A 43 -12.97 7.01 0.48
N LEU A 44 -12.60 6.23 -0.54
CA LEU A 44 -13.52 5.36 -1.27
C LEU A 44 -14.14 4.29 -0.37
N ALA A 45 -13.40 3.82 0.63
CA ALA A 45 -13.89 2.88 1.64
C ALA A 45 -14.82 3.53 2.69
N GLY A 46 -15.00 4.84 2.65
CA GLY A 46 -15.92 5.55 3.55
C GLY A 46 -15.26 6.16 4.79
N ILE A 47 -13.93 6.16 4.87
CA ILE A 47 -13.23 6.87 5.95
C ILE A 47 -13.37 8.37 5.72
N THR A 48 -13.85 9.09 6.73
CA THR A 48 -14.17 10.53 6.63
C THR A 48 -13.13 11.44 7.27
N HIS A 49 -12.35 10.92 8.20
CA HIS A 49 -11.30 11.69 8.87
C HIS A 49 -9.94 11.05 8.58
N MET A 50 -9.09 11.80 7.87
CA MET A 50 -7.74 11.38 7.50
C MET A 50 -6.80 12.57 7.53
N GLU A 51 -5.56 12.30 7.86
CA GLU A 51 -4.50 13.28 7.89
C GLU A 51 -3.21 12.68 7.31
N LEU A 52 -2.56 13.41 6.43
CA LEU A 52 -1.20 13.14 6.00
C LEU A 52 -0.25 13.91 6.92
N VAL A 53 0.38 13.22 7.84
CA VAL A 53 1.27 13.83 8.82
C VAL A 53 2.68 13.87 8.24
N GLU A 54 3.19 15.07 8.00
CA GLU A 54 4.57 15.25 7.51
C GLU A 54 5.56 14.97 8.63
N THR A 55 6.67 14.31 8.27
CA THR A 55 7.77 13.99 9.18
C THR A 55 9.10 14.37 8.52
N GLU A 56 10.21 14.20 9.24
CA GLU A 56 11.55 14.35 8.65
C GLU A 56 11.88 13.27 7.62
N GLY A 57 11.11 12.17 7.62
CA GLY A 57 11.22 11.07 6.65
C GLY A 57 9.99 11.00 5.75
N ASN A 58 9.46 9.81 5.57
CA ASN A 58 8.23 9.61 4.81
C ASN A 58 7.00 10.00 5.63
N PRO A 59 5.94 10.52 5.00
CA PRO A 59 4.74 10.93 5.73
C PRO A 59 4.01 9.75 6.36
N ILE A 60 3.31 10.02 7.45
CA ILE A 60 2.44 9.06 8.12
C ILE A 60 0.99 9.33 7.71
N ILE A 61 0.23 8.30 7.43
CA ILE A 61 -1.21 8.40 7.21
C ILE A 61 -1.91 8.06 8.52
N TYR A 62 -2.65 9.01 9.06
CA TYR A 62 -3.55 8.81 10.17
C TYR A 62 -4.99 8.82 9.64
N ALA A 63 -5.77 7.82 10.01
CA ALA A 63 -7.16 7.74 9.60
C ALA A 63 -8.02 7.18 10.74
N GLU A 64 -9.25 7.64 10.85
CA GLU A 64 -10.17 7.14 11.86
C GLU A 64 -11.59 7.05 11.33
N TYR A 65 -12.31 6.07 11.86
CA TYR A 65 -13.71 5.86 11.61
C TYR A 65 -14.41 5.53 12.92
N PHE A 66 -15.13 6.50 13.47
CA PHE A 66 -15.91 6.35 14.69
C PHE A 66 -17.39 6.47 14.36
N GLN A 67 -18.16 5.46 14.72
CA GLN A 67 -19.62 5.47 14.59
C GLN A 67 -20.32 5.79 15.90
N ASP A 68 -19.89 5.14 16.98
CA ASP A 68 -20.53 5.21 18.28
C ASP A 68 -19.49 5.00 19.37
N SER A 69 -19.51 5.85 20.39
CA SER A 69 -18.56 5.79 21.51
C SER A 69 -18.74 4.56 22.40
N SER A 70 -19.86 3.85 22.29
CA SER A 70 -20.10 2.60 23.00
C SER A 70 -19.42 1.39 22.38
N TYR A 71 -18.96 1.50 21.11
CA TYR A 71 -18.25 0.43 20.44
C TYR A 71 -16.78 0.39 20.83
N PRO A 72 -16.17 -0.80 20.91
CA PRO A 72 -14.73 -0.89 21.13
C PRO A 72 -13.97 -0.30 19.95
N THR A 73 -12.82 0.30 20.24
CA THR A 73 -11.94 0.84 19.22
C THR A 73 -10.86 -0.18 18.87
N VAL A 74 -10.67 -0.41 17.58
CA VAL A 74 -9.59 -1.26 17.05
C VAL A 74 -8.55 -0.37 16.40
N LEU A 75 -7.30 -0.52 16.79
CA LEU A 75 -6.18 0.12 16.12
C LEU A 75 -5.60 -0.83 15.08
N VAL A 76 -5.55 -0.39 13.83
CA VAL A 76 -4.89 -1.11 12.74
C VAL A 76 -3.59 -0.39 12.41
N TYR A 77 -2.51 -1.14 12.33
CA TYR A 77 -1.21 -0.65 11.92
C TYR A 77 -0.75 -1.40 10.66
N GLY A 78 -0.17 -0.67 9.73
CA GLY A 78 0.47 -1.21 8.55
C GLY A 78 1.54 -0.24 8.05
N HIS A 79 2.36 -0.66 7.10
CA HIS A 79 3.31 0.22 6.42
C HIS A 79 3.14 0.14 4.90
N TYR A 80 3.43 1.22 4.20
CA TYR A 80 3.23 1.34 2.75
C TYR A 80 4.54 1.35 1.95
N ASP A 81 5.66 1.35 2.64
CA ASP A 81 6.96 1.25 2.00
C ASP A 81 7.39 -0.19 1.79
N VAL A 82 8.35 -0.37 0.90
CA VAL A 82 8.88 -1.69 0.57
C VAL A 82 10.40 -1.70 0.63
N GLN A 83 10.96 -2.88 0.79
CA GLN A 83 12.39 -3.11 0.73
C GLN A 83 12.95 -2.90 -0.68
N PRO A 84 14.23 -2.55 -0.83
CA PRO A 84 14.89 -2.56 -2.13
C PRO A 84 14.76 -3.92 -2.83
N PRO A 85 14.58 -3.94 -4.16
CA PRO A 85 14.33 -5.20 -4.88
C PRO A 85 15.60 -6.01 -5.19
N GLU A 86 16.77 -5.49 -4.91
CA GLU A 86 18.04 -6.17 -5.20
C GLU A 86 18.17 -7.52 -4.44
N PRO A 87 18.80 -8.54 -5.03
CA PRO A 87 19.43 -8.56 -6.38
C PRO A 87 18.39 -8.77 -7.50
N LEU A 88 18.43 -7.91 -8.52
CA LEU A 88 17.44 -7.89 -9.60
C LEU A 88 17.47 -9.15 -10.48
N ASP A 89 18.62 -9.78 -10.63
CA ASP A 89 18.82 -10.96 -11.47
C ASP A 89 18.13 -12.23 -10.91
N LEU A 90 17.71 -12.22 -9.66
CA LEU A 90 16.97 -13.35 -9.06
C LEU A 90 15.47 -13.29 -9.33
N TRP A 91 14.96 -12.16 -9.83
CA TRP A 91 13.55 -12.02 -10.14
C TRP A 91 13.21 -12.66 -11.50
N LYS A 92 12.16 -13.48 -11.52
CA LYS A 92 11.63 -14.08 -12.76
C LYS A 92 10.75 -13.13 -13.55
N SER A 93 10.15 -12.15 -12.86
CA SER A 93 9.38 -11.04 -13.44
C SER A 93 9.84 -9.76 -12.78
N PRO A 94 9.71 -8.58 -13.40
CA PRO A 94 10.13 -7.33 -12.80
C PRO A 94 9.48 -7.11 -11.42
N PRO A 95 10.23 -6.65 -10.41
CA PRO A 95 9.76 -6.60 -9.03
C PRO A 95 8.55 -5.69 -8.79
N PHE A 96 8.34 -4.65 -9.63
CA PHE A 96 7.20 -3.73 -9.54
C PHE A 96 6.18 -3.92 -10.66
N GLU A 97 6.21 -5.08 -11.32
CA GLU A 97 5.19 -5.52 -12.28
C GLU A 97 4.55 -6.80 -11.75
N PRO A 98 3.50 -6.69 -10.91
CA PRO A 98 2.90 -7.84 -10.25
C PRO A 98 2.38 -8.87 -11.26
N GLU A 99 2.65 -10.12 -10.99
CA GLU A 99 2.28 -11.25 -11.86
C GLU A 99 1.69 -12.39 -11.04
N ILE A 100 0.66 -13.02 -11.57
CA ILE A 100 0.07 -14.23 -10.99
C ILE A 100 0.70 -15.46 -11.66
N ARG A 101 1.33 -16.31 -10.85
CA ARG A 101 1.85 -17.61 -11.27
C ARG A 101 1.44 -18.66 -10.26
N GLN A 102 0.85 -19.77 -10.71
CA GLN A 102 0.42 -20.87 -9.84
C GLN A 102 -0.40 -20.39 -8.63
N GLU A 103 -1.39 -19.54 -8.90
CA GLU A 103 -2.31 -18.97 -7.90
C GLU A 103 -1.63 -18.12 -6.81
N ARG A 104 -0.43 -17.60 -7.08
CA ARG A 104 0.32 -16.72 -6.19
C ARG A 104 0.70 -15.43 -6.89
N ILE A 105 0.70 -14.33 -6.14
CA ILE A 105 1.12 -13.02 -6.62
C ILE A 105 2.60 -12.83 -6.34
N TYR A 106 3.36 -12.45 -7.36
CA TYR A 106 4.79 -12.18 -7.28
C TYR A 106 5.06 -10.71 -7.58
N ALA A 107 5.52 -9.98 -6.60
CA ALA A 107 6.00 -8.61 -6.69
C ALA A 107 6.73 -8.24 -5.40
N ARG A 108 7.56 -7.18 -5.43
CA ARG A 108 8.07 -6.59 -4.19
C ARG A 108 6.90 -5.97 -3.42
N GLY A 109 6.78 -6.27 -2.12
CA GLY A 109 5.68 -5.81 -1.28
C GLY A 109 4.44 -6.71 -1.27
N ALA A 110 4.41 -7.79 -2.06
CA ALA A 110 3.23 -8.65 -2.17
C ALA A 110 2.86 -9.40 -0.87
N CYS A 111 3.78 -9.50 0.08
CA CYS A 111 3.55 -10.18 1.35
C CYS A 111 4.26 -9.52 2.56
N ASP A 112 4.78 -8.32 2.37
CA ASP A 112 5.48 -7.53 3.39
C ASP A 112 5.15 -6.04 3.17
N ASP A 113 4.30 -5.65 3.82
CA ASP A 113 3.05 -5.63 4.54
C ASP A 113 1.81 -5.47 3.58
#